data_53d40c592c9a5ef7ed12e1349a97a6cb
#
_entry.id   53d40c592c9a5ef7ed12e1349a97a6cb
#
_cell.length_a   1.000
_cell.length_b   1.000
_cell.length_c   1.000
_cell.angle_alpha   90.00
_cell.angle_beta   90.00
_cell.angle_gamma   90.00
#
_symmetry.space_group_name_H-M   'P 1'
#
loop_
_entity.id
_entity.type
_entity.pdbx_description
1 polymer ?
#
loop_
_entity_poly.entity_id
_entity_poly.type
_entity_poly.pdbx_seq_one_letter_code
_entity_poly.pdbx_strand_id
1 'polypeptide(L)'
;GVKIPILGFGGAPLGELFEKVEHRQAVETLKEAYSAGIRYYDTAPWYGHGLSEHRLGNLLQQKDRHDFVLSSKVGRVYRPFKGDPTLFDGSPWVGGLPFDWHFDYSATGLERSFIDSTMRLGLNRIDLLVIHDLDASYHGKSVSKKLKELESGMEWLKKLKKSEVIRGIGAGINDIEMIPLFLEHFELDFFLVA
;
A
#
# COMPACT_ATOMS: atom_id res chain seq x y z
N GLY A 1 -7.18 2.38 -19.85
CA GLY A 1 -7.07 2.95 -18.51
C GLY A 1 -8.00 2.27 -17.52
N VAL A 2 -7.80 2.50 -16.23
CA VAL A 2 -8.66 2.01 -15.14
C VAL A 2 -9.72 3.06 -14.86
N LYS A 3 -11.00 2.64 -14.81
CA LYS A 3 -12.05 3.52 -14.29
C LYS A 3 -12.09 3.37 -12.78
N ILE A 4 -11.80 4.44 -12.05
CA ILE A 4 -11.85 4.49 -10.60
C ILE A 4 -13.18 5.14 -10.21
N PRO A 5 -13.99 4.53 -9.32
CA PRO A 5 -15.17 5.19 -8.75
C PRO A 5 -14.80 6.46 -8.00
N ILE A 6 -15.72 7.42 -7.95
CA ILE A 6 -15.53 8.69 -7.21
C ILE A 6 -15.34 8.44 -5.71
N LEU A 7 -16.03 7.43 -5.17
CA LEU A 7 -15.93 7.05 -3.76
C LEU A 7 -15.19 5.74 -3.61
N GLY A 8 -14.18 5.72 -2.75
CA GLY A 8 -13.37 4.56 -2.40
C GLY A 8 -13.30 4.32 -0.89
N PHE A 9 -12.84 3.15 -0.51
CA PHE A 9 -12.60 2.76 0.86
C PHE A 9 -11.11 2.85 1.19
N GLY A 10 -10.74 3.68 2.17
CA GLY A 10 -9.39 3.81 2.69
C GLY A 10 -9.14 2.81 3.83
N GLY A 11 -8.16 1.93 3.67
CA GLY A 11 -7.87 0.83 4.58
C GLY A 11 -7.01 1.18 5.80
N ALA A 12 -6.55 2.41 5.99
CA ALA A 12 -5.69 2.76 7.13
C ALA A 12 -6.34 2.43 8.50
N PRO A 13 -7.63 2.75 8.75
CA PRO A 13 -8.28 2.38 10.00
C PRO A 13 -8.33 0.87 10.26
N LEU A 14 -8.33 0.04 9.21
CA LEU A 14 -8.26 -1.42 9.37
C LEU A 14 -6.92 -1.92 9.91
N GLY A 15 -5.87 -1.09 9.85
CA GLY A 15 -4.58 -1.31 10.48
C GLY A 15 -4.52 -0.89 11.96
N GLU A 16 -5.64 -0.40 12.51
CA GLU A 16 -5.75 0.10 13.89
C GLU A 16 -4.91 1.38 14.13
N LEU A 17 -5.06 2.34 13.23
CA LEU A 17 -4.43 3.66 13.34
C LEU A 17 -4.99 4.40 14.57
N PHE A 18 -4.14 4.68 15.55
CA PHE A 18 -4.43 5.38 16.80
C PHE A 18 -5.40 4.69 17.76
N GLU A 19 -6.25 3.78 17.31
CA GLU A 19 -7.22 3.09 18.13
C GLU A 19 -7.41 1.63 17.70
N LYS A 20 -7.79 0.80 18.64
CA LYS A 20 -8.07 -0.60 18.38
C LYS A 20 -9.39 -0.77 17.64
N VAL A 21 -9.39 -1.60 16.62
CA VAL A 21 -10.58 -2.01 15.87
C VAL A 21 -10.77 -3.51 16.01
N GLU A 22 -11.82 -3.92 16.68
CA GLU A 22 -12.12 -5.35 16.85
C GLU A 22 -12.32 -6.04 15.50
N HIS A 23 -11.83 -7.28 15.39
CA HIS A 23 -11.88 -8.02 14.12
C HIS A 23 -13.30 -8.10 13.54
N ARG A 24 -14.30 -8.35 14.38
CA ARG A 24 -15.70 -8.41 13.97
C ARG A 24 -16.16 -7.07 13.36
N GLN A 25 -15.84 -5.96 14.02
CA GLN A 25 -16.18 -4.62 13.52
C GLN A 25 -15.53 -4.35 12.16
N ALA A 26 -14.26 -4.68 11.99
CA ALA A 26 -13.57 -4.53 10.70
C ALA A 26 -14.26 -5.33 9.58
N VAL A 27 -14.62 -6.58 9.86
CA VAL A 27 -15.32 -7.46 8.90
C VAL A 27 -16.70 -6.90 8.54
N GLU A 28 -17.48 -6.46 9.53
CA GLU A 28 -18.81 -5.88 9.32
C GLU A 28 -18.72 -4.58 8.49
N THR A 29 -17.79 -3.69 8.84
CA THR A 29 -17.54 -2.44 8.09
C THR A 29 -17.22 -2.72 6.61
N LEU A 30 -16.36 -3.70 6.35
CA LEU A 30 -15.99 -4.07 4.98
C LEU A 30 -17.18 -4.66 4.21
N LYS A 31 -17.99 -5.51 4.84
CA LYS A 31 -19.21 -6.08 4.23
C LYS A 31 -20.22 -4.99 3.89
N GLU A 32 -20.45 -4.06 4.80
CA GLU A 32 -21.36 -2.93 4.58
C GLU A 32 -20.85 -2.01 3.47
N ALA A 33 -19.57 -1.69 3.44
CA ALA A 33 -18.97 -0.89 2.36
C ALA A 33 -19.18 -1.57 0.99
N TYR A 34 -18.94 -2.89 0.89
CA TYR A 34 -19.18 -3.61 -0.36
C TYR A 34 -20.67 -3.64 -0.74
N SER A 35 -21.57 -3.86 0.23
CA SER A 35 -23.02 -3.88 0.03
C SER A 35 -23.57 -2.51 -0.38
N ALA A 36 -22.98 -1.43 0.15
CA ALA A 36 -23.29 -0.06 -0.22
C ALA A 36 -22.76 0.35 -1.62
N GLY A 37 -22.08 -0.55 -2.33
CA GLY A 37 -21.61 -0.31 -3.68
C GLY A 37 -20.17 0.24 -3.79
N ILE A 38 -19.40 0.27 -2.72
CA ILE A 38 -17.98 0.62 -2.81
C ILE A 38 -17.26 -0.45 -3.63
N ARG A 39 -16.48 0.00 -4.63
CA ARG A 39 -15.75 -0.87 -5.58
C ARG A 39 -14.30 -0.42 -5.82
N TYR A 40 -13.81 0.58 -5.11
CA TYR A 40 -12.40 0.94 -5.03
C TYR A 40 -11.92 0.82 -3.59
N TYR A 41 -10.85 0.05 -3.40
CA TYR A 41 -10.25 -0.22 -2.09
C TYR A 41 -8.76 0.14 -2.13
N ASP A 42 -8.33 0.95 -1.17
CA ASP A 42 -6.92 1.31 -0.99
C ASP A 42 -6.40 0.77 0.34
N THR A 43 -5.24 0.16 0.31
CA THR A 43 -4.53 -0.32 1.49
C THR A 43 -3.02 -0.11 1.37
N ALA A 44 -2.26 -0.57 2.34
CA ALA A 44 -0.80 -0.54 2.32
C ALA A 44 -0.21 -1.60 3.26
N PRO A 45 1.01 -2.08 2.97
CA PRO A 45 1.80 -2.84 3.94
C PRO A 45 1.98 -2.11 5.27
N TRP A 46 2.15 -0.79 5.23
CA TRP A 46 2.31 0.04 6.41
C TRP A 46 1.11 0.02 7.36
N TYR A 47 -0.10 -0.18 6.86
CA TYR A 47 -1.32 -0.11 7.67
C TYR A 47 -1.44 -1.30 8.62
N GLY A 48 -0.99 -1.09 9.85
CA GLY A 48 -0.92 -2.12 10.87
C GLY A 48 0.11 -3.21 10.58
N HIS A 49 1.21 -2.85 9.86
CA HIS A 49 2.26 -3.80 9.47
C HIS A 49 1.71 -5.03 8.73
N GLY A 50 0.74 -4.78 7.82
CA GLY A 50 0.05 -5.80 7.02
C GLY A 50 -1.33 -6.20 7.53
N LEU A 51 -1.75 -5.78 8.73
CA LEU A 51 -3.06 -6.14 9.29
C LEU A 51 -4.22 -5.69 8.39
N SER A 52 -4.15 -4.47 7.84
CA SER A 52 -5.17 -3.96 6.91
C SER A 52 -5.28 -4.82 5.65
N GLU A 53 -4.16 -5.25 5.06
CA GLU A 53 -4.16 -6.12 3.89
C GLU A 53 -4.79 -7.48 4.20
N HIS A 54 -4.49 -8.09 5.34
CA HIS A 54 -5.14 -9.34 5.77
C HIS A 54 -6.65 -9.19 5.94
N ARG A 55 -7.10 -8.12 6.60
CA ARG A 55 -8.54 -7.86 6.82
C ARG A 55 -9.27 -7.61 5.51
N LEU A 56 -8.70 -6.79 4.64
CA LEU A 56 -9.28 -6.47 3.34
C LEU A 56 -9.29 -7.71 2.44
N GLY A 57 -8.19 -8.47 2.40
CA GLY A 57 -8.07 -9.70 1.63
C GLY A 57 -9.13 -10.73 2.01
N ASN A 58 -9.43 -10.88 3.28
CA ASN A 58 -10.47 -11.81 3.75
C ASN A 58 -11.85 -11.54 3.12
N LEU A 59 -12.22 -10.28 2.91
CA LEU A 59 -13.44 -9.94 2.17
C LEU A 59 -13.26 -10.17 0.65
N LEU A 60 -12.20 -9.59 0.08
CA LEU A 60 -12.06 -9.46 -1.38
C LEU A 60 -11.82 -10.79 -2.08
N GLN A 61 -11.20 -11.77 -1.40
CA GLN A 61 -11.06 -13.14 -1.93
C GLN A 61 -12.40 -13.83 -2.22
N GLN A 62 -13.48 -13.41 -1.56
CA GLN A 62 -14.81 -13.97 -1.71
C GLN A 62 -15.64 -13.26 -2.79
N LYS A 63 -15.06 -12.28 -3.49
CA LYS A 63 -15.72 -11.45 -4.49
C LYS A 63 -15.17 -11.72 -5.87
N ASP A 64 -15.97 -11.48 -6.92
CA ASP A 64 -15.44 -11.53 -8.28
C ASP A 64 -14.33 -10.47 -8.40
N ARG A 65 -13.17 -10.92 -8.87
CA ARG A 65 -11.99 -10.04 -9.01
C ARG A 65 -12.22 -8.88 -9.99
N HIS A 66 -13.17 -9.01 -10.91
CA HIS A 66 -13.53 -7.97 -11.86
C HIS A 66 -14.48 -6.91 -11.31
N ASP A 67 -15.10 -7.17 -10.16
CA ASP A 67 -16.06 -6.24 -9.54
C ASP A 67 -15.41 -5.04 -8.85
N PHE A 68 -14.10 -5.09 -8.56
CA PHE A 68 -13.45 -4.04 -7.79
C PHE A 68 -12.08 -3.67 -8.34
N VAL A 69 -11.66 -2.45 -8.01
CA VAL A 69 -10.30 -1.93 -8.18
C VAL A 69 -9.60 -1.95 -6.82
N LEU A 70 -8.39 -2.45 -6.80
CA LEU A 70 -7.55 -2.53 -5.60
C LEU A 70 -6.24 -1.78 -5.81
N SER A 71 -5.93 -0.86 -4.89
CA SER A 71 -4.59 -0.31 -4.75
C SER A 71 -3.92 -0.80 -3.48
N SER A 72 -2.65 -1.06 -3.56
CA SER A 72 -1.75 -1.19 -2.42
C SER A 72 -0.45 -0.46 -2.70
N LYS A 73 0.43 -0.40 -1.70
CA LYS A 73 1.61 0.45 -1.78
C LYS A 73 2.88 -0.38 -1.70
N VAL A 74 3.97 0.17 -2.26
CA VAL A 74 5.30 -0.46 -2.30
C VAL A 74 6.36 0.50 -1.76
N GLY A 75 7.51 -0.05 -1.37
CA GLY A 75 8.64 0.73 -0.83
C GLY A 75 8.97 0.41 0.63
N ARG A 76 8.10 -0.32 1.34
CA ARG A 76 8.43 -0.91 2.65
C ARG A 76 8.57 -2.41 2.54
N VAL A 77 9.69 -2.94 3.01
CA VAL A 77 10.00 -4.37 3.06
C VAL A 77 10.00 -4.83 4.52
N TYR A 78 9.35 -5.95 4.78
CA TYR A 78 9.12 -6.47 6.13
C TYR A 78 9.97 -7.68 6.44
N ARG A 79 10.27 -7.85 7.72
CA ARG A 79 10.90 -9.04 8.30
C ARG A 79 10.29 -9.30 9.68
N PRO A 80 10.29 -10.54 10.16
CA PRO A 80 9.83 -10.84 11.51
C PRO A 80 10.58 -10.02 12.55
N PHE A 81 9.86 -9.46 13.52
CA PHE A 81 10.46 -8.84 14.70
C PHE A 81 11.27 -9.87 15.46
N LYS A 82 12.50 -9.53 15.84
CA LYS A 82 13.42 -10.48 16.49
C LYS A 82 13.27 -10.59 18.00
N GLY A 83 12.47 -9.73 18.62
CA GLY A 83 12.22 -9.72 20.06
C GLY A 83 10.99 -10.53 20.45
N ASP A 84 10.58 -10.40 21.72
CA ASP A 84 9.29 -10.89 22.20
C ASP A 84 8.17 -10.11 21.49
N PRO A 85 7.28 -10.77 20.73
CA PRO A 85 6.21 -10.10 19.99
C PRO A 85 5.29 -9.25 20.87
N THR A 86 5.17 -9.55 22.17
CA THR A 86 4.35 -8.77 23.10
C THR A 86 4.95 -7.40 23.44
N LEU A 87 6.24 -7.22 23.16
CA LEU A 87 6.98 -5.98 23.39
C LEU A 87 7.15 -5.16 22.10
N PHE A 88 6.55 -5.59 21.02
CA PHE A 88 6.64 -4.89 19.74
C PHE A 88 5.91 -3.55 19.82
N ASP A 89 6.64 -2.45 19.55
CA ASP A 89 6.05 -1.12 19.36
C ASP A 89 5.72 -0.91 17.90
N GLY A 90 4.47 -1.08 17.55
CA GLY A 90 3.95 -0.88 16.20
C GLY A 90 3.45 0.54 15.93
N SER A 91 3.71 1.50 16.81
CA SER A 91 3.21 2.87 16.68
C SER A 91 3.36 3.45 15.27
N PRO A 92 2.35 4.18 14.77
CA PRO A 92 1.09 4.60 15.41
C PRO A 92 -0.04 3.54 15.35
N TRP A 93 0.25 2.30 14.93
CA TRP A 93 -0.69 1.20 14.76
C TRP A 93 -0.82 0.41 16.06
N VAL A 94 -1.95 0.58 16.78
CA VAL A 94 -2.17 0.00 18.11
C VAL A 94 -2.13 -1.54 18.10
N GLY A 95 -2.67 -2.16 17.07
CA GLY A 95 -2.68 -3.62 16.89
C GLY A 95 -1.82 -4.09 15.73
N GLY A 96 -0.78 -3.33 15.40
CA GLY A 96 0.14 -3.69 14.30
C GLY A 96 0.78 -5.06 14.50
N LEU A 97 0.88 -5.83 13.43
CA LEU A 97 1.55 -7.13 13.47
C LEU A 97 3.04 -6.97 13.76
N PRO A 98 3.68 -7.91 14.52
CA PRO A 98 5.05 -7.74 14.99
C PRO A 98 6.09 -8.00 13.88
N PHE A 99 6.17 -7.07 12.96
CA PHE A 99 7.13 -7.07 11.86
C PHE A 99 7.90 -5.76 11.81
N ASP A 100 9.22 -5.85 11.85
CA ASP A 100 10.14 -4.75 11.52
C ASP A 100 10.06 -4.45 10.03
N TRP A 101 10.38 -3.21 9.67
CA TRP A 101 10.39 -2.79 8.27
C TRP A 101 11.55 -1.84 7.97
N HIS A 102 11.85 -1.67 6.70
CA HIS A 102 12.74 -0.64 6.18
C HIS A 102 12.26 -0.17 4.81
N PHE A 103 12.67 1.03 4.43
CA PHE A 103 12.43 1.53 3.08
C PHE A 103 13.43 0.93 2.10
N ASP A 104 12.91 0.37 1.01
CA ASP A 104 13.68 -0.08 -0.15
C ASP A 104 12.87 0.20 -1.42
N TYR A 105 13.30 1.23 -2.18
CA TYR A 105 12.68 1.64 -3.43
C TYR A 105 13.37 1.07 -4.66
N SER A 106 14.37 0.19 -4.49
CA SER A 106 14.99 -0.54 -5.58
C SER A 106 14.00 -1.51 -6.25
N ALA A 107 14.33 -1.99 -7.45
CA ALA A 107 13.54 -3.01 -8.13
C ALA A 107 13.27 -4.23 -7.24
N THR A 108 14.29 -4.73 -6.54
CA THR A 108 14.18 -5.88 -5.63
C THR A 108 13.29 -5.59 -4.43
N GLY A 109 13.42 -4.39 -3.84
CA GLY A 109 12.60 -3.97 -2.71
C GLY A 109 11.12 -3.81 -3.08
N LEU A 110 10.84 -3.18 -4.23
CA LEU A 110 9.47 -3.03 -4.71
C LEU A 110 8.84 -4.38 -5.08
N GLU A 111 9.60 -5.26 -5.75
CA GLU A 111 9.14 -6.61 -6.09
C GLU A 111 8.81 -7.42 -4.84
N ARG A 112 9.69 -7.39 -3.83
CA ARG A 112 9.45 -8.05 -2.56
C ARG A 112 8.20 -7.52 -1.87
N SER A 113 8.05 -6.19 -1.78
CA SER A 113 6.88 -5.54 -1.19
C SER A 113 5.59 -5.95 -1.89
N PHE A 114 5.59 -5.99 -3.23
CA PHE A 114 4.45 -6.43 -4.05
C PHE A 114 4.07 -7.90 -3.79
N ILE A 115 5.05 -8.82 -3.83
CA ILE A 115 4.81 -10.24 -3.59
C ILE A 115 4.25 -10.45 -2.19
N ASP A 116 4.85 -9.86 -1.18
CA ASP A 116 4.39 -9.96 0.21
C ASP A 116 2.96 -9.40 0.38
N SER A 117 2.60 -8.31 -0.32
CA SER A 117 1.23 -7.77 -0.34
C SER A 117 0.23 -8.72 -1.00
N THR A 118 0.56 -9.33 -2.13
CA THR A 118 -0.32 -10.32 -2.77
C THR A 118 -0.57 -11.52 -1.87
N MET A 119 0.46 -11.98 -1.13
CA MET A 119 0.32 -13.07 -0.17
C MET A 119 -0.56 -12.69 1.02
N ARG A 120 -0.40 -11.49 1.60
CA ARG A 120 -1.24 -11.01 2.71
C ARG A 120 -2.70 -10.80 2.30
N LEU A 121 -2.92 -10.30 1.09
CA LEU A 121 -4.25 -10.11 0.50
C LEU A 121 -4.88 -11.44 0.05
N GLY A 122 -4.08 -12.48 -0.23
CA GLY A 122 -4.53 -13.72 -0.84
C GLY A 122 -5.11 -13.49 -2.25
N LEU A 123 -4.62 -12.49 -2.95
CA LEU A 123 -5.02 -12.12 -4.30
C LEU A 123 -3.81 -12.10 -5.21
N ASN A 124 -3.94 -12.65 -6.40
CA ASN A 124 -2.84 -12.69 -7.38
C ASN A 124 -2.69 -11.42 -8.22
N ARG A 125 -3.55 -10.41 -8.01
CA ARG A 125 -3.54 -9.15 -8.76
C ARG A 125 -3.88 -7.95 -7.87
N ILE A 126 -3.06 -6.92 -7.97
CA ILE A 126 -3.30 -5.57 -7.46
C ILE A 126 -3.41 -4.67 -8.71
N ASP A 127 -4.44 -3.83 -8.80
CA ASP A 127 -4.65 -3.02 -10.01
C ASP A 127 -3.72 -1.81 -10.07
N LEU A 128 -3.52 -1.15 -8.93
CA LEU A 128 -2.73 0.07 -8.83
C LEU A 128 -1.64 -0.10 -7.77
N LEU A 129 -0.39 0.14 -8.14
CA LEU A 129 0.72 0.19 -7.19
C LEU A 129 1.15 1.62 -6.94
N VAL A 130 1.27 1.96 -5.66
CA VAL A 130 1.57 3.30 -5.19
C VAL A 130 2.92 3.31 -4.48
N ILE A 131 3.87 4.13 -4.93
CA ILE A 131 5.14 4.39 -4.23
C ILE A 131 4.79 5.12 -2.92
N HIS A 132 5.16 4.54 -1.78
CA HIS A 132 4.68 5.00 -0.48
C HIS A 132 5.68 5.88 0.26
N ASP A 133 5.21 7.07 0.68
CA ASP A 133 5.91 7.96 1.61
C ASP A 133 7.37 8.28 1.21
N LEU A 134 7.65 8.43 -0.08
CA LEU A 134 8.92 8.94 -0.55
C LEU A 134 8.84 10.47 -0.53
N ASP A 135 8.85 11.04 0.66
CA ASP A 135 8.78 12.47 0.90
C ASP A 135 9.73 12.94 2.02
N ALA A 136 9.79 14.25 2.23
CA ALA A 136 10.71 14.85 3.20
C ALA A 136 10.35 14.51 4.64
N SER A 137 9.11 14.19 4.96
CA SER A 137 8.67 13.83 6.32
C SER A 137 9.30 12.52 6.80
N TYR A 138 9.52 11.58 5.89
CA TYR A 138 10.16 10.29 6.18
C TYR A 138 11.66 10.25 5.87
N HIS A 139 12.12 11.00 4.87
CA HIS A 139 13.50 10.87 4.36
C HIS A 139 14.36 12.09 4.56
N GLY A 140 13.79 13.25 4.95
CA GLY A 140 14.50 14.49 5.18
C GLY A 140 15.41 14.83 3.99
N LYS A 141 16.69 15.08 4.27
CA LYS A 141 17.70 15.39 3.25
C LYS A 141 18.04 14.22 2.30
N SER A 142 17.54 13.01 2.58
CA SER A 142 17.83 11.81 1.77
C SER A 142 16.85 11.60 0.61
N VAL A 143 15.85 12.47 0.42
CA VAL A 143 14.86 12.37 -0.66
C VAL A 143 15.53 12.17 -2.02
N SER A 144 16.51 13.01 -2.40
CA SER A 144 17.20 12.88 -3.69
C SER A 144 17.91 11.53 -3.87
N LYS A 145 18.48 10.98 -2.78
CA LYS A 145 19.06 9.64 -2.82
C LYS A 145 17.99 8.57 -3.01
N LYS A 146 16.82 8.73 -2.40
CA LYS A 146 15.69 7.79 -2.54
C LYS A 146 15.03 7.86 -3.91
N LEU A 147 14.93 9.05 -4.52
CA LEU A 147 14.51 9.20 -5.91
C LEU A 147 15.46 8.46 -6.87
N LYS A 148 16.78 8.58 -6.66
CA LYS A 148 17.77 7.84 -7.45
C LYS A 148 17.67 6.32 -7.25
N GLU A 149 17.43 5.85 -6.02
CA GLU A 149 17.19 4.43 -5.72
C GLU A 149 15.93 3.93 -6.47
N LEU A 150 14.88 4.76 -6.54
CA LEU A 150 13.63 4.46 -7.23
C LEU A 150 13.76 4.29 -8.75
N GLU A 151 14.81 4.80 -9.40
CA GLU A 151 15.00 4.66 -10.85
C GLU A 151 14.87 3.18 -11.29
N SER A 152 15.57 2.28 -10.60
CA SER A 152 15.47 0.84 -10.88
C SER A 152 14.09 0.25 -10.55
N GLY A 153 13.46 0.76 -9.50
CA GLY A 153 12.10 0.39 -9.11
C GLY A 153 11.07 0.81 -10.16
N MET A 154 11.21 2.01 -10.73
CA MET A 154 10.33 2.49 -11.79
C MET A 154 10.45 1.65 -13.06
N GLU A 155 11.66 1.22 -13.44
CA GLU A 155 11.84 0.31 -14.57
C GLU A 155 11.13 -1.04 -14.34
N TRP A 156 11.15 -1.56 -13.11
CA TRP A 156 10.40 -2.75 -12.75
C TRP A 156 8.87 -2.51 -12.79
N LEU A 157 8.37 -1.41 -12.22
CA LEU A 157 6.95 -1.05 -12.26
C LEU A 157 6.43 -0.89 -13.69
N LYS A 158 7.20 -0.22 -14.57
CA LYS A 158 6.86 -0.08 -15.99
C LYS A 158 6.75 -1.43 -16.69
N LYS A 159 7.64 -2.39 -16.36
CA LYS A 159 7.55 -3.77 -16.89
C LYS A 159 6.27 -4.46 -16.45
N LEU A 160 5.90 -4.36 -15.16
CA LEU A 160 4.64 -4.92 -14.64
C LEU A 160 3.42 -4.29 -15.35
N LYS A 161 3.42 -2.98 -15.54
CA LYS A 161 2.33 -2.29 -16.24
C LYS A 161 2.26 -2.71 -17.72
N LYS A 162 3.39 -2.83 -18.40
CA LYS A 162 3.45 -3.29 -19.80
C LYS A 162 2.97 -4.74 -19.97
N SER A 163 3.21 -5.59 -19.00
CA SER A 163 2.72 -7.00 -18.98
C SER A 163 1.32 -7.15 -18.38
N GLU A 164 0.62 -6.04 -18.10
CA GLU A 164 -0.73 -6.00 -17.55
C GLU A 164 -0.92 -6.67 -16.18
N VAL A 165 0.18 -6.93 -15.47
CA VAL A 165 0.15 -7.42 -14.07
C VAL A 165 -0.44 -6.36 -13.16
N ILE A 166 -0.11 -5.09 -13.41
CA ILE A 166 -0.75 -3.91 -12.81
C ILE A 166 -1.30 -3.01 -13.93
N ARG A 167 -2.21 -2.11 -13.56
CA ARG A 167 -2.90 -1.21 -14.49
C ARG A 167 -2.52 0.25 -14.35
N GLY A 168 -1.87 0.62 -13.24
CA GLY A 168 -1.41 1.98 -13.01
C GLY A 168 -0.34 2.07 -11.91
N ILE A 169 0.49 3.11 -12.03
CA ILE A 169 1.58 3.45 -11.11
C ILE A 169 1.30 4.83 -10.54
N GLY A 170 1.29 4.95 -9.22
CA GLY A 170 1.12 6.23 -8.53
C GLY A 170 2.17 6.49 -7.47
N ALA A 171 2.10 7.68 -6.86
CA ALA A 171 2.83 7.99 -5.63
C ALA A 171 1.88 8.47 -4.53
N GLY A 172 2.03 7.91 -3.33
CA GLY A 172 1.32 8.30 -2.12
C GLY A 172 2.20 9.21 -1.28
N ILE A 173 1.78 10.45 -1.12
CA ILE A 173 2.57 11.53 -0.54
C ILE A 173 1.77 12.32 0.49
N ASN A 174 2.47 12.85 1.49
CA ASN A 174 1.91 13.75 2.49
C ASN A 174 2.28 15.21 2.21
N ASP A 175 3.25 15.44 1.32
CA ASP A 175 3.75 16.76 0.95
C ASP A 175 3.57 16.99 -0.55
N ILE A 176 2.74 17.96 -0.91
CA ILE A 176 2.44 18.32 -2.32
C ILE A 176 3.65 18.84 -3.08
N GLU A 177 4.66 19.36 -2.37
CA GLU A 177 5.93 19.81 -2.99
C GLU A 177 6.71 18.65 -3.64
N MET A 178 6.37 17.40 -3.30
CA MET A 178 6.93 16.23 -3.95
C MET A 178 6.38 15.99 -5.36
N ILE A 179 5.20 16.53 -5.72
CA ILE A 179 4.60 16.32 -7.04
C ILE A 179 5.53 16.77 -8.17
N PRO A 180 6.02 18.03 -8.20
CA PRO A 180 6.93 18.46 -9.25
C PRO A 180 8.22 17.63 -9.29
N LEU A 181 8.77 17.24 -8.14
CA LEU A 181 9.98 16.40 -8.08
C LEU A 181 9.74 15.01 -8.69
N PHE A 182 8.61 14.38 -8.41
CA PHE A 182 8.27 13.12 -9.05
C PHE A 182 8.09 13.26 -10.56
N LEU A 183 7.40 14.31 -11.02
CA LEU A 183 7.13 14.54 -12.44
C LEU A 183 8.38 14.93 -13.24
N GLU A 184 9.39 15.51 -12.59
CA GLU A 184 10.69 15.77 -13.22
C GLU A 184 11.45 14.46 -13.53
N HIS A 185 11.29 13.44 -12.69
CA HIS A 185 12.06 12.19 -12.78
C HIS A 185 11.28 11.02 -13.39
N PHE A 186 9.95 10.96 -13.20
CA PHE A 186 9.16 9.77 -13.50
C PHE A 186 7.81 10.08 -14.15
N GLU A 187 7.37 9.17 -15.01
CA GLU A 187 5.99 9.16 -15.53
C GLU A 187 5.10 8.35 -14.57
N LEU A 188 4.13 9.04 -13.95
CA LEU A 188 3.13 8.45 -13.08
C LEU A 188 1.73 8.64 -13.66
N ASP A 189 0.82 7.72 -13.35
CA ASP A 189 -0.58 7.81 -13.77
C ASP A 189 -1.41 8.70 -12.82
N PHE A 190 -1.04 8.77 -11.53
CA PHE A 190 -1.77 9.51 -10.52
C PHE A 190 -0.94 9.77 -9.25
N PHE A 191 -1.45 10.67 -8.41
CA PHE A 191 -0.99 10.86 -7.04
C PHE A 191 -2.12 10.56 -6.06
N LEU A 192 -1.79 9.95 -4.93
CA LEU A 192 -2.64 9.80 -3.77
C LEU A 192 -2.11 10.76 -2.70
N VAL A 193 -2.82 11.86 -2.49
CA VAL A 193 -2.41 12.92 -1.57
C VAL A 193 -3.19 12.81 -0.27
N ALA A 194 -2.48 12.76 0.84
CA ALA A 194 -3.07 12.71 2.17
C ALA A 194 -3.47 14.11 2.66
#